data_c245cbee6ded5a4af55d738de5c1ba74
#
_entry.id   c245cbee6ded5a4af55d738de5c1ba74
#
_cell.length_a   1.000
_cell.length_b   1.000
_cell.length_c   1.000
_cell.angle_alpha   90.00
_cell.angle_beta   90.00
_cell.angle_gamma   90.00
#
_symmetry.space_group_name_H-M   'P 1'
#
loop_
_entity.id
_entity.type
_entity.pdbx_description
1 polymer ?
#
loop_
_entity_poly.entity_id
_entity_poly.type
_entity_poly.pdbx_seq_one_letter_code
_entity_poly.pdbx_strand_id
1 'polypeptide(L)'
;MVGPAMAAAALNRLLSTLGGKRLRQWSQQYWIKIMENQVSDSSEEHTFQYQNSLPSLPVPALDESLKKYLDSVRPFLNQEEYKKTEDIVKKFENGIGKQLHQKLIERAKVKRNWLEEWWLNVAYLNARIPTQIYYNFGGPGPYLEHYWPVKEGTQIERGCMSVWHTLKFWELMRTEKLPVHKSGNMPLDMDQFRMLFCTCKIPGITQDSIVNYFRTESEGECPSHLVVLCRGRIFEFDAVHDGHMLSPPEIFRQLAYIQTRCQHEPEGPGLAALTSEERTQWAKTRDYLINLDPRNLSLLEKIQSSLFVICLDESSPQATPEDYTEITKLTLTGDPTIRWGDKSYNCIAFSNGALGSNCDHSPFDAMVLVVLCSYIDVKVVESEGRWKGSDKVRDIPWPEELVFKLNQKVLNDIANAKEKYNQKVSDLQVVNYAFTSFGKALIKKKQLHPDTFVQLGLQLAYYKIHGR
;
A
#
# COMPACT_ATOMS: atom_id res chain seq x y z
N MET A 1 46.78 -4.88 14.77
CA MET A 1 45.56 -5.62 14.37
C MET A 1 44.50 -4.57 14.12
N VAL A 2 44.23 -4.26 12.87
CA VAL A 2 43.20 -3.28 12.46
C VAL A 2 41.89 -4.06 12.42
N GLY A 3 40.93 -3.66 13.26
CA GLY A 3 39.65 -4.39 13.41
C GLY A 3 38.78 -4.37 12.15
N PRO A 4 37.85 -5.34 12.00
CA PRO A 4 37.00 -5.50 10.81
C PRO A 4 36.19 -4.26 10.42
N ALA A 5 35.90 -3.37 11.38
CA ALA A 5 35.16 -2.13 11.14
C ALA A 5 35.96 -1.09 10.32
N MET A 6 37.30 -1.04 10.48
CA MET A 6 38.16 -0.14 9.70
C MET A 6 38.38 -0.63 8.26
N ALA A 7 38.40 -1.94 8.03
CA ALA A 7 38.47 -2.52 6.70
C ALA A 7 37.19 -2.29 5.89
N ALA A 8 36.03 -2.37 6.52
CA ALA A 8 34.77 -2.06 5.90
C ALA A 8 34.60 -0.56 5.53
N ALA A 9 35.07 0.34 6.41
CA ALA A 9 35.07 1.79 6.15
C ALA A 9 36.04 2.20 5.03
N ALA A 10 37.21 1.55 4.95
CA ALA A 10 38.19 1.79 3.87
C ALA A 10 37.68 1.25 2.52
N LEU A 11 37.01 0.09 2.51
CA LEU A 11 36.40 -0.50 1.30
C LEU A 11 35.25 0.36 0.79
N ASN A 12 34.42 0.88 1.68
CA ASN A 12 33.32 1.81 1.34
C ASN A 12 33.83 3.15 0.78
N ARG A 13 34.95 3.69 1.28
CA ARG A 13 35.58 4.89 0.71
C ARG A 13 36.17 4.64 -0.68
N LEU A 14 36.78 3.49 -0.96
CA LEU A 14 37.29 3.13 -2.27
C LEU A 14 36.20 2.88 -3.31
N LEU A 15 35.07 2.29 -2.91
CA LEU A 15 33.91 2.07 -3.78
C LEU A 15 33.12 3.35 -4.08
N SER A 16 33.15 4.34 -3.17
CA SER A 16 32.46 5.63 -3.38
C SER A 16 33.22 6.56 -4.34
N THR A 17 34.52 6.41 -4.52
CA THR A 17 35.35 7.35 -5.32
C THR A 17 35.52 6.96 -6.79
N LEU A 18 35.38 5.71 -7.21
CA LEU A 18 35.72 5.28 -8.56
C LEU A 18 34.61 4.58 -9.39
N GLY A 19 33.49 4.22 -8.81
CA GLY A 19 32.44 3.47 -9.54
C GLY A 19 31.00 3.79 -9.17
N GLY A 20 30.77 4.41 -8.02
CA GLY A 20 29.44 4.57 -7.44
C GLY A 20 28.45 5.35 -8.31
N LYS A 21 28.88 6.44 -8.96
CA LYS A 21 27.99 7.24 -9.84
C LYS A 21 27.61 6.50 -11.13
N ARG A 22 28.53 5.80 -11.77
CA ARG A 22 28.25 5.05 -13.02
C ARG A 22 27.42 3.79 -12.77
N LEU A 23 27.67 3.04 -11.71
CA LEU A 23 26.87 1.85 -11.36
C LEU A 23 25.45 2.23 -10.89
N ARG A 24 25.29 3.33 -10.17
CA ARG A 24 23.98 3.86 -9.77
C ARG A 24 23.16 4.33 -10.96
N GLN A 25 23.78 5.05 -11.90
CA GLN A 25 23.14 5.49 -13.15
C GLN A 25 22.71 4.30 -14.03
N TRP A 26 23.52 3.22 -14.10
CA TRP A 26 23.19 2.00 -14.83
C TRP A 26 22.05 1.21 -14.19
N SER A 27 22.00 1.11 -12.86
CA SER A 27 20.90 0.42 -12.17
C SER A 27 19.58 1.17 -12.34
N GLN A 28 19.59 2.49 -12.27
CA GLN A 28 18.40 3.32 -12.47
C GLN A 28 17.88 3.26 -13.90
N GLN A 29 18.75 3.39 -14.91
CA GLN A 29 18.37 3.26 -16.33
C GLN A 29 17.84 1.86 -16.66
N TYR A 30 18.36 0.82 -16.02
CA TYR A 30 17.87 -0.55 -16.21
C TYR A 30 16.50 -0.76 -15.56
N TRP A 31 16.25 -0.19 -14.39
CA TRP A 31 14.93 -0.19 -13.74
C TRP A 31 13.91 0.59 -14.55
N ILE A 32 14.24 1.80 -14.99
CA ILE A 32 13.40 2.63 -15.85
C ILE A 32 13.03 1.86 -17.11
N LYS A 33 13.98 1.22 -17.79
CA LYS A 33 13.74 0.47 -19.02
C LYS A 33 12.89 -0.80 -18.85
N ILE A 34 12.93 -1.45 -17.67
CA ILE A 34 12.03 -2.57 -17.34
C ILE A 34 10.62 -2.04 -17.08
N MET A 35 10.52 -0.89 -16.43
CA MET A 35 9.25 -0.27 -16.06
C MET A 35 8.58 0.42 -17.26
N GLU A 36 9.33 1.06 -18.16
CA GLU A 36 8.81 1.63 -19.41
C GLU A 36 8.00 0.62 -20.24
N ASN A 37 8.37 -0.65 -20.22
CA ASN A 37 7.61 -1.72 -20.89
C ASN A 37 6.35 -2.15 -20.13
N GLN A 38 6.22 -1.80 -18.86
CA GLN A 38 5.05 -2.14 -18.01
C GLN A 38 4.13 -0.94 -17.79
N VAL A 39 4.58 0.27 -18.12
CA VAL A 39 3.93 1.54 -17.78
C VAL A 39 3.94 2.48 -18.99
N SER A 40 3.50 1.98 -20.14
CA SER A 40 3.28 2.86 -21.31
C SER A 40 2.04 3.74 -21.08
N ASP A 41 2.05 4.97 -21.59
CA ASP A 41 0.93 5.92 -21.48
C ASP A 41 -0.27 5.56 -22.37
N SER A 42 -0.18 4.48 -23.13
CA SER A 42 -1.30 3.99 -23.95
C SER A 42 -1.10 2.52 -24.30
N SER A 43 -2.14 1.75 -24.15
CA SER A 43 -2.25 0.39 -24.66
C SER A 43 -3.34 0.34 -25.73
N GLU A 44 -3.12 -0.42 -26.81
CA GLU A 44 -4.19 -0.79 -27.74
C GLU A 44 -5.16 -1.81 -27.11
N GLU A 45 -4.67 -2.55 -26.10
CA GLU A 45 -5.46 -3.50 -25.32
C GLU A 45 -6.17 -2.76 -24.18
N HIS A 46 -7.47 -3.03 -23.97
CA HIS A 46 -8.21 -2.53 -22.82
C HIS A 46 -7.74 -3.21 -21.54
N THR A 47 -7.52 -2.44 -20.47
CA THR A 47 -6.98 -2.90 -19.19
C THR A 47 -7.69 -4.16 -18.66
N PHE A 48 -9.03 -4.22 -18.75
CA PHE A 48 -9.82 -5.30 -18.16
C PHE A 48 -10.35 -6.31 -19.18
N GLN A 49 -9.93 -6.25 -20.46
CA GLN A 49 -10.52 -7.07 -21.54
C GLN A 49 -10.40 -8.58 -21.31
N TYR A 50 -9.36 -9.04 -20.59
CA TYR A 50 -9.12 -10.48 -20.38
C TYR A 50 -9.78 -11.04 -19.12
N GLN A 51 -10.40 -10.22 -18.26
CA GLN A 51 -10.96 -10.66 -16.97
C GLN A 51 -11.94 -11.83 -17.11
N ASN A 52 -12.76 -11.82 -18.16
CA ASN A 52 -13.72 -12.89 -18.40
C ASN A 52 -13.15 -14.15 -19.06
N SER A 53 -11.94 -14.06 -19.63
CA SER A 53 -11.24 -15.17 -20.31
C SER A 53 -10.12 -15.79 -19.49
N LEU A 54 -9.83 -15.27 -18.31
CA LEU A 54 -8.82 -15.84 -17.41
C LEU A 54 -9.18 -17.29 -17.02
N PRO A 55 -8.19 -18.19 -16.87
CA PRO A 55 -8.46 -19.56 -16.47
C PRO A 55 -9.03 -19.64 -15.06
N SER A 56 -9.82 -20.66 -14.80
CA SER A 56 -10.30 -20.97 -13.46
C SER A 56 -9.14 -21.44 -12.57
N LEU A 57 -9.22 -21.10 -11.27
CA LEU A 57 -8.25 -21.57 -10.29
C LEU A 57 -8.35 -23.11 -10.18
N PRO A 58 -7.27 -23.87 -10.45
CA PRO A 58 -7.32 -25.31 -10.36
C PRO A 58 -7.49 -25.79 -8.92
N VAL A 59 -8.23 -26.90 -8.75
CA VAL A 59 -8.32 -27.60 -7.47
C VAL A 59 -7.19 -28.61 -7.43
N PRO A 60 -6.22 -28.52 -6.49
CA PRO A 60 -5.14 -29.49 -6.38
C PRO A 60 -5.70 -30.84 -5.94
N ALA A 61 -5.08 -31.94 -6.37
CA ALA A 61 -5.45 -33.27 -5.94
C ALA A 61 -5.28 -33.43 -4.42
N LEU A 62 -6.17 -34.21 -3.79
CA LEU A 62 -6.18 -34.39 -2.33
C LEU A 62 -4.88 -35.04 -1.83
N ASP A 63 -4.46 -36.10 -2.47
CA ASP A 63 -3.23 -36.83 -2.14
C ASP A 63 -1.96 -35.99 -2.29
N GLU A 64 -1.86 -35.19 -3.36
CA GLU A 64 -0.75 -34.24 -3.55
C GLU A 64 -0.73 -33.16 -2.46
N SER A 65 -1.89 -32.64 -2.08
CA SER A 65 -2.03 -31.63 -1.01
C SER A 65 -1.60 -32.21 0.35
N LEU A 66 -2.03 -33.43 0.66
CA LEU A 66 -1.68 -34.13 1.88
C LEU A 66 -0.19 -34.49 1.94
N LYS A 67 0.40 -34.87 0.81
CA LYS A 67 1.85 -35.13 0.71
C LYS A 67 2.63 -33.83 1.01
N LYS A 68 2.26 -32.71 0.38
CA LYS A 68 2.88 -31.40 0.66
C LYS A 68 2.73 -30.98 2.12
N TYR A 69 1.58 -31.28 2.73
CA TYR A 69 1.36 -31.02 4.16
C TYR A 69 2.35 -31.83 5.02
N LEU A 70 2.48 -33.14 4.77
CA LEU A 70 3.44 -33.98 5.50
C LEU A 70 4.89 -33.49 5.32
N ASP A 71 5.28 -33.12 4.11
CA ASP A 71 6.60 -32.54 3.85
C ASP A 71 6.83 -31.24 4.62
N SER A 72 5.81 -30.39 4.73
CA SER A 72 5.89 -29.09 5.41
C SER A 72 6.02 -29.19 6.94
N VAL A 73 5.40 -30.19 7.54
CA VAL A 73 5.45 -30.39 9.01
C VAL A 73 6.64 -31.22 9.47
N ARG A 74 7.29 -31.93 8.56
CA ARG A 74 8.42 -32.83 8.87
C ARG A 74 9.56 -32.18 9.69
N PRO A 75 9.99 -30.92 9.41
CA PRO A 75 11.06 -30.28 10.18
C PRO A 75 10.70 -29.99 11.63
N PHE A 76 9.42 -29.96 11.99
CA PHE A 76 8.93 -29.58 13.31
C PHE A 76 8.61 -30.79 14.22
N LEU A 77 8.64 -32.01 13.67
CA LEU A 77 8.19 -33.20 14.36
C LEU A 77 9.36 -34.21 14.53
N ASN A 78 9.41 -34.89 15.67
CA ASN A 78 10.25 -36.05 15.83
C ASN A 78 9.64 -37.24 15.09
N GLN A 79 10.36 -38.40 15.02
CA GLN A 79 9.92 -39.56 14.25
C GLN A 79 8.59 -40.18 14.72
N GLU A 80 8.37 -40.20 16.03
CA GLU A 80 7.11 -40.74 16.59
C GLU A 80 5.92 -39.82 16.29
N GLU A 81 6.10 -38.51 16.48
CA GLU A 81 5.09 -37.50 16.16
C GLU A 81 4.77 -37.46 14.66
N TYR A 82 5.80 -37.58 13.80
CA TYR A 82 5.61 -37.64 12.36
C TYR A 82 4.79 -38.84 11.95
N LYS A 83 5.09 -40.05 12.49
CA LYS A 83 4.34 -41.27 12.23
C LYS A 83 2.88 -41.16 12.66
N LYS A 84 2.62 -40.56 13.86
CA LYS A 84 1.26 -40.27 14.31
C LYS A 84 0.54 -39.32 13.35
N THR A 85 1.23 -38.33 12.84
CA THR A 85 0.69 -37.37 11.87
C THR A 85 0.38 -38.03 10.55
N GLU A 86 1.24 -38.96 10.04
CA GLU A 86 0.96 -39.76 8.85
C GLU A 86 -0.32 -40.60 9.01
N ASP A 87 -0.53 -41.23 10.18
CA ASP A 87 -1.73 -42.02 10.45
C ASP A 87 -3.00 -41.16 10.49
N ILE A 88 -2.91 -39.94 11.06
CA ILE A 88 -4.01 -38.96 11.07
C ILE A 88 -4.32 -38.55 9.62
N VAL A 89 -3.30 -38.23 8.81
CA VAL A 89 -3.46 -37.83 7.41
C VAL A 89 -4.11 -38.93 6.60
N LYS A 90 -3.68 -40.19 6.75
CA LYS A 90 -4.30 -41.34 6.07
C LYS A 90 -5.77 -41.54 6.48
N LYS A 91 -6.07 -41.38 7.78
CA LYS A 91 -7.46 -41.42 8.27
C LYS A 91 -8.31 -40.29 7.69
N PHE A 92 -7.78 -39.08 7.61
CA PHE A 92 -8.43 -37.95 6.99
C PHE A 92 -8.67 -38.22 5.49
N GLU A 93 -7.62 -38.60 4.75
CA GLU A 93 -7.68 -38.92 3.33
C GLU A 93 -8.78 -39.93 3.00
N ASN A 94 -8.86 -41.03 3.75
CA ASN A 94 -9.81 -42.08 3.49
C ASN A 94 -11.21 -41.85 4.06
N GLY A 95 -11.36 -40.81 4.89
CA GLY A 95 -12.62 -40.45 5.55
C GLY A 95 -13.19 -39.13 5.06
N ILE A 96 -13.28 -38.15 6.00
CA ILE A 96 -13.92 -36.86 5.76
C ILE A 96 -13.21 -36.03 4.67
N GLY A 97 -11.90 -36.23 4.46
CA GLY A 97 -11.13 -35.52 3.45
C GLY A 97 -11.67 -35.70 2.04
N LYS A 98 -12.10 -36.94 1.67
CA LYS A 98 -12.75 -37.17 0.37
C LYS A 98 -14.05 -36.37 0.20
N GLN A 99 -14.86 -36.30 1.24
CA GLN A 99 -16.13 -35.57 1.21
C GLN A 99 -15.90 -34.06 1.08
N LEU A 100 -14.93 -33.51 1.84
CA LEU A 100 -14.56 -32.11 1.77
C LEU A 100 -13.97 -31.74 0.41
N HIS A 101 -13.11 -32.61 -0.13
CA HIS A 101 -12.51 -32.42 -1.45
C HIS A 101 -13.57 -32.42 -2.56
N GLN A 102 -14.56 -33.33 -2.46
CA GLN A 102 -15.69 -33.34 -3.41
C GLN A 102 -16.50 -32.03 -3.36
N LYS A 103 -16.78 -31.51 -2.14
CA LYS A 103 -17.45 -30.19 -1.98
C LYS A 103 -16.61 -29.05 -2.57
N LEU A 104 -15.27 -29.11 -2.45
CA LEU A 104 -14.38 -28.13 -3.05
C LEU A 104 -14.43 -28.18 -4.58
N ILE A 105 -14.45 -29.38 -5.17
CA ILE A 105 -14.62 -29.57 -6.61
C ILE A 105 -15.96 -29.01 -7.08
N GLU A 106 -17.03 -29.24 -6.33
CA GLU A 106 -18.37 -28.69 -6.64
C GLU A 106 -18.37 -27.16 -6.58
N ARG A 107 -17.74 -26.56 -5.56
CA ARG A 107 -17.57 -25.10 -5.48
C ARG A 107 -16.79 -24.57 -6.69
N ALA A 108 -15.71 -25.21 -7.10
CA ALA A 108 -14.88 -24.80 -8.23
C ALA A 108 -15.61 -24.85 -9.58
N LYS A 109 -16.68 -25.64 -9.72
CA LYS A 109 -17.52 -25.65 -10.93
C LYS A 109 -18.34 -24.36 -11.08
N VAL A 110 -18.69 -23.68 -9.98
CA VAL A 110 -19.52 -22.49 -9.98
C VAL A 110 -18.76 -21.19 -9.65
N LYS A 111 -17.58 -21.32 -9.02
CA LYS A 111 -16.68 -20.20 -8.66
C LYS A 111 -15.38 -20.34 -9.45
N ARG A 112 -15.10 -19.45 -10.40
CA ARG A 112 -13.86 -19.47 -11.18
C ARG A 112 -12.61 -19.34 -10.30
N ASN A 113 -12.66 -18.45 -9.31
CA ASN A 113 -11.72 -18.39 -8.20
C ASN A 113 -12.43 -18.87 -6.91
N TRP A 114 -12.30 -20.16 -6.62
CA TRP A 114 -12.98 -20.79 -5.47
C TRP A 114 -12.38 -20.38 -4.12
N LEU A 115 -11.14 -19.87 -4.10
CA LEU A 115 -10.40 -19.51 -2.89
C LEU A 115 -10.60 -18.06 -2.44
N GLU A 116 -10.74 -17.12 -3.39
CA GLU A 116 -10.68 -15.68 -3.18
C GLU A 116 -11.56 -15.19 -2.02
N GLU A 117 -12.84 -15.55 -2.04
CA GLU A 117 -13.80 -15.15 -1.00
C GLU A 117 -13.41 -15.69 0.39
N TRP A 118 -12.94 -16.93 0.45
CA TRP A 118 -12.47 -17.52 1.70
C TRP A 118 -11.19 -16.87 2.19
N TRP A 119 -10.25 -16.62 1.28
CA TRP A 119 -9.02 -15.91 1.61
C TRP A 119 -9.30 -14.53 2.15
N LEU A 120 -10.09 -13.72 1.45
CA LEU A 120 -10.45 -12.37 1.87
C LEU A 120 -11.12 -12.36 3.25
N ASN A 121 -12.11 -13.26 3.46
CA ASN A 121 -12.83 -13.32 4.72
C ASN A 121 -11.92 -13.78 5.87
N VAL A 122 -11.17 -14.86 5.70
CA VAL A 122 -10.37 -15.45 6.79
C VAL A 122 -9.10 -14.66 7.08
N ALA A 123 -8.41 -14.20 6.04
CA ALA A 123 -7.15 -13.48 6.21
C ALA A 123 -7.35 -12.05 6.71
N TYR A 124 -8.45 -11.37 6.30
CA TYR A 124 -8.62 -9.95 6.56
C TYR A 124 -9.94 -9.58 7.24
N LEU A 125 -11.09 -9.90 6.65
CA LEU A 125 -12.35 -9.31 7.07
C LEU A 125 -12.88 -9.83 8.42
N ASN A 126 -12.61 -11.10 8.76
CA ASN A 126 -12.97 -11.67 10.06
C ASN A 126 -12.00 -11.27 11.19
N ALA A 127 -10.82 -10.77 10.86
CA ALA A 127 -9.85 -10.35 11.84
C ALA A 127 -10.35 -9.11 12.60
N ARG A 128 -10.27 -9.14 13.94
CA ARG A 128 -10.72 -8.02 14.77
C ARG A 128 -9.59 -7.11 15.24
N ILE A 129 -8.33 -7.51 15.03
CA ILE A 129 -7.17 -6.66 15.34
C ILE A 129 -7.12 -5.43 14.40
N PRO A 130 -6.47 -4.34 14.82
CA PRO A 130 -6.39 -3.11 14.03
C PRO A 130 -5.82 -3.31 12.64
N THR A 131 -6.30 -2.55 11.64
CA THR A 131 -5.71 -2.51 10.31
C THR A 131 -4.30 -1.92 10.37
N GLN A 132 -4.15 -0.76 10.98
CA GLN A 132 -2.86 -0.10 11.16
C GLN A 132 -1.94 -0.97 12.00
N ILE A 133 -0.69 -1.13 11.56
CA ILE A 133 0.38 -1.97 12.11
C ILE A 133 0.25 -3.45 11.70
N TYR A 134 -0.94 -4.05 11.68
CA TYR A 134 -1.10 -5.49 11.50
C TYR A 134 -1.44 -5.90 10.05
N TYR A 135 -2.20 -5.08 9.34
CA TYR A 135 -2.68 -5.35 7.99
C TYR A 135 -2.43 -4.22 6.99
N ASN A 136 -1.80 -3.15 7.43
CA ASN A 136 -1.35 -2.13 6.50
C ASN A 136 -0.03 -2.54 5.84
N PHE A 137 0.16 -2.08 4.62
CA PHE A 137 1.42 -2.20 3.92
C PHE A 137 1.71 -0.91 3.15
N GLY A 138 2.93 -0.78 2.68
CA GLY A 138 3.36 0.41 1.96
C GLY A 138 4.86 0.58 2.10
N GLY A 139 5.33 1.79 1.88
CA GLY A 139 6.73 2.11 2.00
C GLY A 139 7.05 3.53 1.58
N PRO A 140 8.30 3.93 1.74
CA PRO A 140 8.78 5.23 1.31
C PRO A 140 8.79 5.32 -0.21
N GLY A 141 8.62 6.53 -0.71
CA GLY A 141 9.02 6.89 -2.06
C GLY A 141 10.54 6.76 -2.25
N PRO A 142 11.04 6.87 -3.48
CA PRO A 142 12.46 6.74 -3.76
C PRO A 142 13.26 7.85 -3.08
N TYR A 143 14.56 7.61 -2.89
CA TYR A 143 15.49 8.62 -2.39
C TYR A 143 15.56 9.80 -3.35
N LEU A 144 15.11 10.98 -2.89
CA LEU A 144 14.77 12.11 -3.76
C LEU A 144 15.95 13.00 -4.13
N GLU A 145 17.11 12.89 -3.50
CA GLU A 145 18.27 13.75 -3.74
C GLU A 145 18.71 13.77 -5.22
N HIS A 146 18.40 12.71 -5.96
CA HIS A 146 18.75 12.60 -7.39
C HIS A 146 17.73 13.24 -8.32
N TYR A 147 16.50 13.45 -7.90
CA TYR A 147 15.40 13.87 -8.77
C TYR A 147 14.87 15.26 -8.47
N TRP A 148 14.96 15.66 -7.20
CA TRP A 148 14.35 16.88 -6.73
C TRP A 148 15.40 17.82 -6.19
N PRO A 149 15.45 19.09 -6.66
CA PRO A 149 16.25 20.08 -5.98
C PRO A 149 15.73 20.23 -4.55
N VAL A 150 16.62 20.11 -3.58
CA VAL A 150 16.30 20.38 -2.17
C VAL A 150 15.99 21.88 -2.05
N LYS A 151 14.76 22.21 -1.72
CA LYS A 151 14.29 23.57 -1.47
C LYS A 151 13.48 23.62 -0.20
N GLU A 152 13.50 24.75 0.47
CA GLU A 152 12.56 25.05 1.54
C GLU A 152 11.12 25.03 1.00
N GLY A 153 10.18 24.48 1.79
CA GLY A 153 8.76 24.41 1.41
C GLY A 153 8.40 23.32 0.41
N THR A 154 9.24 22.30 0.25
CA THR A 154 9.07 21.23 -0.78
C THR A 154 7.91 20.26 -0.54
N GLN A 155 7.29 20.21 0.65
CA GLN A 155 6.18 19.30 0.95
C GLN A 155 5.05 19.42 -0.08
N ILE A 156 4.53 20.62 -0.27
CA ILE A 156 3.39 20.86 -1.16
C ILE A 156 3.83 20.74 -2.63
N GLU A 157 5.00 21.26 -3.00
CA GLU A 157 5.53 21.16 -4.37
C GLU A 157 5.66 19.70 -4.82
N ARG A 158 6.25 18.83 -3.98
CA ARG A 158 6.44 17.42 -4.28
C ARG A 158 5.14 16.63 -4.14
N GLY A 159 4.34 16.96 -3.11
CA GLY A 159 3.03 16.38 -2.89
C GLY A 159 2.10 16.58 -4.08
N CYS A 160 2.00 17.80 -4.61
CA CYS A 160 1.13 18.09 -5.75
C CYS A 160 1.56 17.34 -7.02
N MET A 161 2.87 17.18 -7.27
CA MET A 161 3.36 16.40 -8.41
C MET A 161 3.07 14.91 -8.24
N SER A 162 3.25 14.36 -7.04
CA SER A 162 2.89 12.97 -6.73
C SER A 162 1.40 12.73 -6.91
N VAL A 163 0.57 13.61 -6.37
CA VAL A 163 -0.89 13.56 -6.53
C VAL A 163 -1.29 13.63 -8.00
N TRP A 164 -0.71 14.55 -8.76
CA TRP A 164 -1.02 14.68 -10.20
C TRP A 164 -0.65 13.42 -10.98
N HIS A 165 0.53 12.84 -10.78
CA HIS A 165 0.89 11.58 -11.43
C HIS A 165 -0.01 10.42 -10.97
N THR A 166 -0.43 10.38 -9.71
CA THR A 166 -1.42 9.42 -9.23
C THR A 166 -2.76 9.58 -9.96
N LEU A 167 -3.20 10.81 -10.17
CA LEU A 167 -4.43 11.10 -10.94
C LEU A 167 -4.27 10.70 -12.42
N LYS A 168 -3.10 10.90 -13.03
CA LYS A 168 -2.82 10.41 -14.39
C LYS A 168 -2.89 8.88 -14.49
N PHE A 169 -2.40 8.19 -13.46
CA PHE A 169 -2.56 6.73 -13.38
C PHE A 169 -4.04 6.31 -13.23
N TRP A 170 -4.80 7.03 -12.40
CA TRP A 170 -6.25 6.82 -12.29
C TRP A 170 -6.96 7.06 -13.63
N GLU A 171 -6.58 8.09 -14.39
CA GLU A 171 -7.12 8.37 -15.73
C GLU A 171 -6.85 7.19 -16.70
N LEU A 172 -5.64 6.61 -16.67
CA LEU A 172 -5.32 5.41 -17.47
C LEU A 172 -6.22 4.23 -17.12
N MET A 173 -6.58 4.07 -15.86
CA MET A 173 -7.50 3.02 -15.43
C MET A 173 -8.96 3.34 -15.82
N ARG A 174 -9.38 4.59 -15.67
CA ARG A 174 -10.70 5.06 -16.08
C ARG A 174 -10.96 4.85 -17.56
N THR A 175 -9.96 5.17 -18.39
CA THR A 175 -9.99 5.05 -19.85
C THR A 175 -9.58 3.67 -20.35
N GLU A 176 -9.31 2.72 -19.44
CA GLU A 176 -8.82 1.36 -19.74
C GLU A 176 -7.55 1.31 -20.61
N LYS A 177 -6.66 2.28 -20.42
CA LYS A 177 -5.38 2.39 -21.14
C LYS A 177 -4.17 1.91 -20.33
N LEU A 178 -4.36 1.51 -19.08
CA LEU A 178 -3.29 0.88 -18.32
C LEU A 178 -2.94 -0.45 -18.98
N PRO A 179 -1.65 -0.70 -19.32
CA PRO A 179 -1.25 -1.94 -19.98
C PRO A 179 -1.63 -3.19 -19.18
N VAL A 180 -2.10 -4.22 -19.86
CA VAL A 180 -2.41 -5.52 -19.26
C VAL A 180 -1.11 -6.18 -18.83
N HIS A 181 -1.03 -6.56 -17.57
CA HIS A 181 0.11 -7.33 -17.07
C HIS A 181 0.08 -8.76 -17.62
N LYS A 182 1.24 -9.27 -18.00
CA LYS A 182 1.37 -10.61 -18.58
C LYS A 182 2.54 -11.37 -17.95
N SER A 183 2.36 -12.67 -17.82
CA SER A 183 3.45 -13.63 -17.54
C SER A 183 3.81 -14.35 -18.83
N GLY A 184 4.91 -13.98 -19.46
CA GLY A 184 5.15 -14.32 -20.87
C GLY A 184 4.05 -13.74 -21.76
N ASN A 185 3.31 -14.61 -22.45
CA ASN A 185 2.16 -14.20 -23.29
C ASN A 185 0.80 -14.36 -22.59
N MET A 186 0.77 -14.84 -21.36
CA MET A 186 -0.48 -15.07 -20.63
C MET A 186 -0.89 -13.81 -19.86
N PRO A 187 -2.10 -13.27 -20.08
CA PRO A 187 -2.60 -12.15 -19.31
C PRO A 187 -2.79 -12.54 -17.84
N LEU A 188 -2.48 -11.62 -16.95
CA LEU A 188 -2.74 -11.73 -15.52
C LEU A 188 -4.06 -11.04 -15.16
N ASP A 189 -4.55 -11.36 -13.98
CA ASP A 189 -5.71 -10.70 -13.39
C ASP A 189 -5.40 -9.21 -13.13
N MET A 190 -6.28 -8.33 -13.61
CA MET A 190 -6.18 -6.87 -13.44
C MET A 190 -7.23 -6.32 -12.46
N ASP A 191 -8.11 -7.17 -11.90
CA ASP A 191 -9.25 -6.69 -11.09
C ASP A 191 -8.81 -5.97 -9.82
N GLN A 192 -7.72 -6.39 -9.18
CA GLN A 192 -7.20 -5.70 -7.99
C GLN A 192 -6.80 -4.24 -8.24
N PHE A 193 -6.50 -3.86 -9.47
CA PHE A 193 -6.25 -2.45 -9.81
C PHE A 193 -7.49 -1.58 -9.58
N ARG A 194 -8.69 -2.11 -9.76
CA ARG A 194 -9.95 -1.42 -9.45
C ARG A 194 -10.06 -1.05 -7.98
N MET A 195 -9.43 -1.84 -7.11
CA MET A 195 -9.49 -1.66 -5.66
C MET A 195 -8.54 -0.59 -5.14
N LEU A 196 -7.64 -0.07 -5.97
CA LEU A 196 -6.68 0.96 -5.57
C LEU A 196 -7.36 2.29 -5.26
N PHE A 197 -8.34 2.69 -6.09
CA PHE A 197 -9.05 3.96 -5.97
C PHE A 197 -10.50 3.76 -5.54
N CYS A 198 -11.07 4.78 -4.91
CA CYS A 198 -12.47 4.82 -4.48
C CYS A 198 -12.88 3.63 -3.61
N THR A 199 -11.95 3.06 -2.87
CA THR A 199 -12.16 1.84 -2.05
C THR A 199 -11.91 2.12 -0.58
N CYS A 200 -12.78 1.57 0.25
CA CYS A 200 -12.65 1.68 1.70
C CYS A 200 -13.16 0.41 2.38
N LYS A 201 -12.50 0.00 3.46
CA LYS A 201 -13.01 -1.02 4.37
C LYS A 201 -13.98 -0.39 5.36
N ILE A 202 -15.11 -1.05 5.57
CA ILE A 202 -16.14 -0.65 6.53
C ILE A 202 -16.08 -1.58 7.71
N PRO A 203 -15.87 -1.06 8.93
CA PRO A 203 -15.83 -1.91 10.12
C PRO A 203 -17.22 -2.45 10.45
N GLY A 204 -17.28 -3.76 10.72
CA GLY A 204 -18.46 -4.44 11.23
C GLY A 204 -18.20 -5.07 12.61
N ILE A 205 -19.24 -5.45 13.33
CA ILE A 205 -19.11 -6.00 14.68
C ILE A 205 -18.34 -7.34 14.68
N THR A 206 -18.66 -8.22 13.75
CA THR A 206 -18.06 -9.56 13.63
C THR A 206 -17.21 -9.74 12.40
N GLN A 207 -17.51 -9.00 11.35
CA GLN A 207 -16.83 -9.07 10.06
C GLN A 207 -16.89 -7.70 9.40
N ASP A 208 -15.77 -7.27 8.81
CA ASP A 208 -15.71 -6.06 8.02
C ASP A 208 -16.22 -6.32 6.57
N SER A 209 -16.50 -5.27 5.85
CA SER A 209 -16.81 -5.32 4.42
C SER A 209 -15.95 -4.33 3.64
N ILE A 210 -15.83 -4.54 2.33
CA ILE A 210 -15.14 -3.60 1.43
C ILE A 210 -16.19 -2.99 0.53
N VAL A 211 -16.12 -1.65 0.37
CA VAL A 211 -16.90 -0.90 -0.62
C VAL A 211 -15.96 -0.34 -1.67
N ASN A 212 -16.37 -0.42 -2.93
CA ASN A 212 -15.64 0.12 -4.07
C ASN A 212 -16.59 0.90 -4.97
N TYR A 213 -16.24 2.16 -5.25
CA TYR A 213 -17.02 3.06 -6.10
C TYR A 213 -16.33 3.33 -7.45
N PHE A 214 -15.17 2.70 -7.70
CA PHE A 214 -14.47 2.85 -8.98
C PHE A 214 -15.33 2.32 -10.14
N ARG A 215 -15.36 3.08 -11.23
CA ARG A 215 -15.99 2.72 -12.52
C ARG A 215 -15.05 3.14 -13.63
N THR A 216 -14.99 2.36 -14.72
CA THR A 216 -14.38 2.83 -15.98
C THR A 216 -15.31 3.83 -16.66
N GLU A 217 -14.85 4.54 -17.67
CA GLU A 217 -15.70 5.48 -18.42
C GLU A 217 -16.91 4.78 -19.06
N SER A 218 -16.70 3.57 -19.54
CA SER A 218 -17.78 2.75 -20.14
C SER A 218 -18.80 2.24 -19.11
N GLU A 219 -18.42 2.13 -17.83
CA GLU A 219 -19.28 1.69 -16.73
C GLU A 219 -20.08 2.84 -16.10
N GLY A 220 -19.70 4.10 -16.36
CA GLY A 220 -20.42 5.27 -15.90
C GLY A 220 -19.62 6.20 -14.99
N GLU A 221 -20.33 6.96 -14.17
CA GLU A 221 -19.74 7.96 -13.28
C GLU A 221 -18.89 7.30 -12.18
N CYS A 222 -17.79 7.98 -11.83
CA CYS A 222 -16.88 7.59 -10.79
C CYS A 222 -16.59 8.82 -9.90
N PRO A 223 -16.53 8.68 -8.58
CA PRO A 223 -16.12 9.78 -7.72
C PRO A 223 -14.76 10.34 -8.15
N SER A 224 -14.60 11.65 -8.08
CA SER A 224 -13.38 12.37 -8.51
C SER A 224 -12.76 13.22 -7.40
N HIS A 225 -13.32 13.22 -6.20
CA HIS A 225 -12.82 14.04 -5.11
C HIS A 225 -11.69 13.34 -4.32
N LEU A 226 -10.82 14.15 -3.75
CA LEU A 226 -9.73 13.78 -2.87
C LEU A 226 -10.04 14.19 -1.44
N VAL A 227 -9.56 13.40 -0.50
CA VAL A 227 -9.60 13.76 0.93
C VAL A 227 -8.18 14.07 1.40
N VAL A 228 -8.03 15.14 2.17
CA VAL A 228 -6.74 15.57 2.74
C VAL A 228 -6.83 15.59 4.25
N LEU A 229 -5.88 14.92 4.89
CA LEU A 229 -5.71 14.92 6.33
C LEU A 229 -4.52 15.80 6.71
N CYS A 230 -4.75 16.78 7.57
CA CYS A 230 -3.74 17.70 8.04
C CYS A 230 -4.02 18.12 9.48
N ARG A 231 -3.07 17.91 10.40
CA ARG A 231 -3.18 18.27 11.83
C ARG A 231 -4.50 17.84 12.47
N GLY A 232 -4.93 16.59 12.22
CA GLY A 232 -6.17 16.04 12.76
C GLY A 232 -7.46 16.59 12.15
N ARG A 233 -7.38 17.45 11.12
CA ARG A 233 -8.51 17.99 10.33
C ARG A 233 -8.66 17.19 9.03
N ILE A 234 -9.86 17.23 8.48
CA ILE A 234 -10.23 16.50 7.26
C ILE A 234 -10.80 17.50 6.26
N PHE A 235 -10.25 17.54 5.05
CA PHE A 235 -10.72 18.39 3.97
C PHE A 235 -11.02 17.54 2.74
N GLU A 236 -11.86 18.07 1.84
CA GLU A 236 -12.09 17.52 0.51
C GLU A 236 -11.98 18.59 -0.57
N PHE A 237 -11.62 18.17 -1.78
CA PHE A 237 -11.75 18.95 -3.01
C PHE A 237 -11.83 18.02 -4.22
N ASP A 238 -12.50 18.45 -5.30
CA ASP A 238 -12.56 17.70 -6.53
C ASP A 238 -11.25 17.75 -7.31
N ALA A 239 -10.79 16.59 -7.78
CA ALA A 239 -9.62 16.48 -8.67
C ALA A 239 -9.97 16.73 -10.14
N VAL A 240 -11.26 16.86 -10.48
CA VAL A 240 -11.77 17.16 -11.82
C VAL A 240 -12.70 18.37 -11.72
N HIS A 241 -12.45 19.40 -12.53
CA HIS A 241 -13.28 20.58 -12.63
C HIS A 241 -13.60 20.87 -14.09
N ASP A 242 -14.88 21.07 -14.42
CA ASP A 242 -15.40 21.24 -15.79
C ASP A 242 -14.93 20.14 -16.76
N GLY A 243 -14.94 18.89 -16.29
CA GLY A 243 -14.53 17.72 -17.08
C GLY A 243 -13.01 17.59 -17.27
N HIS A 244 -12.20 18.45 -16.67
CA HIS A 244 -10.75 18.42 -16.80
C HIS A 244 -10.07 18.21 -15.44
N MET A 245 -9.12 17.30 -15.41
CA MET A 245 -8.28 17.06 -14.23
C MET A 245 -7.57 18.35 -13.81
N LEU A 246 -7.41 18.53 -12.50
CA LEU A 246 -6.64 19.65 -11.95
C LEU A 246 -5.16 19.51 -12.35
N SER A 247 -4.57 20.62 -12.78
CA SER A 247 -3.13 20.72 -13.06
C SER A 247 -2.32 20.80 -11.76
N PRO A 248 -0.99 20.55 -11.78
CA PRO A 248 -0.14 20.72 -10.61
C PRO A 248 -0.23 22.09 -9.93
N PRO A 249 -0.27 23.25 -10.62
CA PRO A 249 -0.50 24.53 -9.99
C PRO A 249 -1.85 24.64 -9.27
N GLU A 250 -2.90 24.01 -9.80
CA GLU A 250 -4.22 23.99 -9.18
C GLU A 250 -4.23 23.08 -7.93
N ILE A 251 -3.62 21.88 -8.01
CA ILE A 251 -3.45 20.98 -6.86
C ILE A 251 -2.59 21.67 -5.78
N PHE A 252 -1.51 22.35 -6.18
CA PHE A 252 -0.68 23.14 -5.27
C PHE A 252 -1.50 24.17 -4.50
N ARG A 253 -2.33 24.94 -5.21
CA ARG A 253 -3.23 25.93 -4.59
C ARG A 253 -4.14 25.29 -3.53
N GLN A 254 -4.72 24.12 -3.82
CA GLN A 254 -5.60 23.43 -2.88
C GLN A 254 -4.85 22.95 -1.63
N LEU A 255 -3.71 22.29 -1.82
CA LEU A 255 -2.92 21.76 -0.72
C LEU A 255 -2.28 22.88 0.13
N ALA A 256 -1.79 23.94 -0.50
CA ALA A 256 -1.23 25.11 0.19
C ALA A 256 -2.29 25.84 1.04
N TYR A 257 -3.52 25.98 0.53
CA TYR A 257 -4.63 26.52 1.30
C TYR A 257 -4.90 25.70 2.56
N ILE A 258 -5.00 24.37 2.44
CA ILE A 258 -5.25 23.47 3.57
C ILE A 258 -4.11 23.58 4.59
N GLN A 259 -2.86 23.50 4.14
CA GLN A 259 -1.68 23.61 5.00
C GLN A 259 -1.68 24.94 5.76
N THR A 260 -1.84 26.05 5.06
CA THR A 260 -1.84 27.41 5.66
C THR A 260 -2.96 27.54 6.68
N ARG A 261 -4.15 27.07 6.36
CA ARG A 261 -5.29 27.12 7.28
C ARG A 261 -5.02 26.30 8.55
N CYS A 262 -4.48 25.07 8.40
CA CYS A 262 -4.14 24.22 9.54
C CYS A 262 -3.01 24.78 10.41
N GLN A 263 -2.09 25.56 9.85
CA GLN A 263 -1.04 26.24 10.62
C GLN A 263 -1.56 27.39 11.48
N HIS A 264 -2.62 28.06 11.04
CA HIS A 264 -3.19 29.22 11.75
C HIS A 264 -4.36 28.86 12.68
N GLU A 265 -4.93 27.68 12.55
CA GLU A 265 -6.04 27.20 13.36
C GLU A 265 -5.58 26.10 14.35
N PRO A 266 -6.29 25.87 15.46
CA PRO A 266 -6.01 24.79 16.38
C PRO A 266 -6.03 23.42 15.67
N GLU A 267 -5.33 22.45 16.24
CA GLU A 267 -5.41 21.05 15.76
C GLU A 267 -6.86 20.56 15.76
N GLY A 268 -7.20 19.74 14.76
CA GLY A 268 -8.50 19.10 14.66
C GLY A 268 -8.66 17.97 15.67
N PRO A 269 -9.85 17.39 15.77
CA PRO A 269 -10.16 16.35 16.75
C PRO A 269 -9.41 15.04 16.50
N GLY A 270 -8.83 14.81 15.30
CA GLY A 270 -8.08 13.62 14.98
C GLY A 270 -8.94 12.37 14.77
N LEU A 271 -10.13 12.53 14.19
CA LEU A 271 -11.11 11.45 14.00
C LEU A 271 -10.51 10.21 13.30
N ALA A 272 -9.55 10.41 12.40
CA ALA A 272 -8.89 9.32 11.68
C ALA A 272 -8.24 8.28 12.60
N ALA A 273 -7.82 8.66 13.81
CA ALA A 273 -7.24 7.75 14.78
C ALA A 273 -8.17 6.58 15.15
N LEU A 274 -9.49 6.74 15.04
CA LEU A 274 -10.46 5.67 15.27
C LEU A 274 -10.29 4.49 14.31
N THR A 275 -9.76 4.72 13.09
CA THR A 275 -9.49 3.65 12.11
C THR A 275 -8.31 2.76 12.51
N SER A 276 -7.51 3.16 13.51
CA SER A 276 -6.42 2.38 14.09
C SER A 276 -6.82 1.59 15.34
N GLU A 277 -8.10 1.65 15.76
CA GLU A 277 -8.62 0.89 16.89
C GLU A 277 -8.89 -0.58 16.49
N GLU A 278 -9.09 -1.44 17.50
CA GLU A 278 -9.61 -2.81 17.32
C GLU A 278 -10.94 -2.74 16.53
N ARG A 279 -11.13 -3.65 15.58
CA ARG A 279 -12.18 -3.54 14.55
C ARG A 279 -13.59 -3.49 15.12
N THR A 280 -13.88 -4.33 16.12
CA THR A 280 -15.21 -4.35 16.79
C THR A 280 -15.44 -3.04 17.56
N GLN A 281 -14.40 -2.51 18.20
CA GLN A 281 -14.51 -1.23 18.90
C GLN A 281 -14.72 -0.07 17.92
N TRP A 282 -13.96 -0.05 16.83
CA TRP A 282 -14.18 0.95 15.77
C TRP A 282 -15.60 0.86 15.19
N ALA A 283 -16.10 -0.34 14.90
CA ALA A 283 -17.48 -0.53 14.44
C ALA A 283 -18.51 0.08 15.41
N LYS A 284 -18.37 -0.18 16.72
CA LYS A 284 -19.27 0.38 17.74
C LYS A 284 -19.18 1.90 17.81
N THR A 285 -17.98 2.46 17.75
CA THR A 285 -17.80 3.93 17.77
C THR A 285 -18.33 4.56 16.50
N ARG A 286 -18.16 3.92 15.34
CA ARG A 286 -18.71 4.38 14.06
C ARG A 286 -20.24 4.39 14.08
N ASP A 287 -20.87 3.33 14.56
CA ASP A 287 -22.34 3.26 14.68
C ASP A 287 -22.86 4.34 15.63
N TYR A 288 -22.17 4.55 16.75
CA TYR A 288 -22.50 5.63 17.67
C TYR A 288 -22.36 7.02 17.02
N LEU A 289 -21.27 7.26 16.27
CA LEU A 289 -21.01 8.51 15.56
C LEU A 289 -22.10 8.83 14.53
N ILE A 290 -22.55 7.82 13.78
CA ILE A 290 -23.63 7.94 12.79
C ILE A 290 -24.96 8.28 13.48
N ASN A 291 -25.25 7.64 14.61
CA ASN A 291 -26.48 7.88 15.37
C ASN A 291 -26.47 9.22 16.12
N LEU A 292 -25.31 9.83 16.34
CA LEU A 292 -25.17 11.11 17.00
C LEU A 292 -25.69 12.27 16.15
N ASP A 293 -25.42 12.21 14.83
CA ASP A 293 -25.91 13.20 13.85
C ASP A 293 -25.91 12.55 12.44
N PRO A 294 -27.05 12.59 11.71
CA PRO A 294 -27.12 12.02 10.35
C PRO A 294 -26.09 12.55 9.37
N ARG A 295 -25.62 13.81 9.55
CA ARG A 295 -24.57 14.41 8.69
C ARG A 295 -23.24 13.66 8.81
N ASN A 296 -22.96 13.03 9.95
CA ASN A 296 -21.74 12.24 10.14
C ASN A 296 -21.68 11.05 9.14
N LEU A 297 -22.82 10.44 8.82
CA LEU A 297 -22.87 9.39 7.82
C LEU A 297 -22.45 9.90 6.44
N SER A 298 -23.01 11.03 5.97
CA SER A 298 -22.66 11.59 4.67
C SER A 298 -21.18 12.01 4.59
N LEU A 299 -20.62 12.52 5.68
CA LEU A 299 -19.19 12.85 5.75
C LEU A 299 -18.30 11.60 5.69
N LEU A 300 -18.70 10.50 6.36
CA LEU A 300 -18.01 9.22 6.25
C LEU A 300 -18.09 8.66 4.82
N GLU A 301 -19.24 8.76 4.16
CA GLU A 301 -19.43 8.31 2.77
C GLU A 301 -18.56 9.09 1.80
N LYS A 302 -18.39 10.41 1.99
CA LYS A 302 -17.44 11.23 1.23
C LYS A 302 -16.00 10.69 1.38
N ILE A 303 -15.55 10.35 2.59
CA ILE A 303 -14.22 9.76 2.78
C ILE A 303 -14.13 8.37 2.12
N GLN A 304 -15.17 7.54 2.28
CA GLN A 304 -15.20 6.18 1.73
C GLN A 304 -15.10 6.17 0.20
N SER A 305 -15.84 7.06 -0.46
CA SER A 305 -15.90 7.15 -1.91
C SER A 305 -14.78 7.98 -2.55
N SER A 306 -14.00 8.76 -1.77
CA SER A 306 -12.89 9.56 -2.32
C SER A 306 -11.90 8.70 -3.11
N LEU A 307 -11.22 9.28 -4.08
CA LEU A 307 -10.20 8.61 -4.88
C LEU A 307 -9.15 7.93 -3.99
N PHE A 308 -8.52 8.71 -3.16
CA PHE A 308 -7.56 8.30 -2.14
C PHE A 308 -7.41 9.41 -1.09
N VAL A 309 -6.66 9.15 -0.05
CA VAL A 309 -6.37 10.11 1.02
C VAL A 309 -4.96 10.69 0.83
N ILE A 310 -4.83 11.99 1.02
CA ILE A 310 -3.55 12.71 1.08
C ILE A 310 -3.28 13.07 2.55
N CYS A 311 -2.09 12.73 3.03
CA CYS A 311 -1.67 13.03 4.39
C CYS A 311 -0.55 14.08 4.36
N LEU A 312 -0.81 15.29 4.85
CA LEU A 312 0.21 16.31 5.04
C LEU A 312 0.82 16.13 6.43
N ASP A 313 1.97 15.46 6.47
CA ASP A 313 2.65 15.05 7.71
C ASP A 313 3.74 16.07 8.07
N GLU A 314 3.72 16.58 9.28
CA GLU A 314 4.69 17.58 9.78
C GLU A 314 6.05 16.94 10.13
N SER A 315 6.15 15.61 10.16
CA SER A 315 7.43 14.92 10.39
C SER A 315 8.42 15.16 9.24
N SER A 316 9.70 15.04 9.55
CA SER A 316 10.81 15.25 8.59
C SER A 316 11.77 14.06 8.59
N PRO A 317 11.30 12.85 8.15
CA PRO A 317 12.13 11.66 8.21
C PRO A 317 13.36 11.77 7.31
N GLN A 318 14.49 11.27 7.83
CA GLN A 318 15.73 11.23 7.08
C GLN A 318 15.90 9.87 6.39
N ALA A 319 16.50 9.88 5.22
CA ALA A 319 16.87 8.68 4.50
C ALA A 319 18.21 8.89 3.77
N THR A 320 18.95 7.80 3.61
CA THR A 320 20.11 7.75 2.72
C THR A 320 19.86 6.70 1.63
N PRO A 321 20.69 6.62 0.58
CA PRO A 321 20.56 5.56 -0.43
C PRO A 321 20.63 4.13 0.12
N GLU A 322 21.22 3.96 1.32
CA GLU A 322 21.40 2.66 1.97
C GLU A 322 20.41 2.42 3.11
N ASP A 323 19.92 3.46 3.78
CA ASP A 323 19.08 3.35 4.99
C ASP A 323 17.78 4.16 4.84
N TYR A 324 16.65 3.46 4.78
CA TYR A 324 15.31 3.99 4.71
C TYR A 324 14.49 3.71 5.98
N THR A 325 15.15 3.35 7.07
CA THR A 325 14.50 2.87 8.29
C THR A 325 13.54 3.90 8.88
N GLU A 326 13.96 5.13 9.06
CA GLU A 326 13.14 6.17 9.69
C GLU A 326 11.90 6.50 8.83
N ILE A 327 12.09 6.77 7.54
CA ILE A 327 10.98 7.08 6.64
C ILE A 327 10.02 5.90 6.49
N THR A 328 10.53 4.66 6.44
CA THR A 328 9.67 3.46 6.37
C THR A 328 8.84 3.33 7.64
N LYS A 329 9.45 3.52 8.82
CA LYS A 329 8.75 3.48 10.09
C LYS A 329 7.63 4.53 10.13
N LEU A 330 7.92 5.79 9.82
CA LEU A 330 6.92 6.86 9.83
C LEU A 330 5.84 6.71 8.75
N THR A 331 6.16 6.12 7.61
CA THR A 331 5.18 5.79 6.57
C THR A 331 4.17 4.76 7.08
N LEU A 332 4.64 3.69 7.72
CA LEU A 332 3.79 2.59 8.16
C LEU A 332 3.11 2.86 9.50
N THR A 333 3.75 3.65 10.37
CA THR A 333 3.33 3.84 11.77
C THR A 333 3.35 5.32 12.23
N GLY A 334 3.13 6.26 11.31
CA GLY A 334 3.07 7.69 11.61
C GLY A 334 1.84 8.09 12.43
N ASP A 335 1.60 9.40 12.56
CA ASP A 335 0.49 9.92 13.36
C ASP A 335 -0.87 9.36 12.90
N PRO A 336 -1.60 8.63 13.74
CA PRO A 336 -2.89 8.04 13.38
C PRO A 336 -3.99 9.09 13.14
N THR A 337 -3.82 10.32 13.59
CA THR A 337 -4.80 11.40 13.39
C THR A 337 -4.83 11.91 11.94
N ILE A 338 -3.81 11.55 11.15
CA ILE A 338 -3.67 11.92 9.74
C ILE A 338 -3.44 10.71 8.84
N ARG A 339 -3.88 9.52 9.24
CA ARG A 339 -3.93 8.30 8.42
C ARG A 339 -5.33 7.71 8.49
N TRP A 340 -5.97 7.48 7.35
CA TRP A 340 -7.25 6.78 7.32
C TRP A 340 -6.98 5.29 7.05
N GLY A 341 -6.84 4.51 8.11
CA GLY A 341 -6.41 3.11 8.05
C GLY A 341 -7.31 2.18 7.26
N ASP A 342 -8.56 2.55 7.05
CA ASP A 342 -9.54 1.78 6.27
C ASP A 342 -9.54 2.15 4.78
N LYS A 343 -8.83 3.20 4.37
CA LYS A 343 -8.73 3.61 2.97
C LYS A 343 -7.71 2.74 2.24
N SER A 344 -8.05 2.33 1.03
CA SER A 344 -7.16 1.53 0.18
C SER A 344 -5.79 2.18 -0.02
N TYR A 345 -5.73 3.50 -0.16
CA TYR A 345 -4.49 4.22 -0.41
C TYR A 345 -4.42 5.56 0.33
N ASN A 346 -3.37 5.74 1.13
CA ASN A 346 -2.97 7.00 1.73
C ASN A 346 -1.62 7.42 1.11
N CYS A 347 -1.63 8.56 0.39
CA CYS A 347 -0.44 9.23 -0.13
C CYS A 347 0.10 10.18 0.93
N ILE A 348 1.33 10.00 1.37
CA ILE A 348 1.92 10.77 2.48
C ILE A 348 2.96 11.71 1.92
N ALA A 349 2.81 13.00 2.23
CA ALA A 349 3.81 14.02 1.97
C ALA A 349 4.36 14.53 3.30
N PHE A 350 5.64 14.29 3.57
CA PHE A 350 6.35 14.74 4.77
C PHE A 350 6.84 16.19 4.61
N SER A 351 7.07 16.87 5.73
CA SER A 351 7.44 18.30 5.74
C SER A 351 8.73 18.59 4.97
N ASN A 352 9.69 17.66 4.95
CA ASN A 352 10.93 17.77 4.17
C ASN A 352 10.78 17.39 2.68
N GLY A 353 9.54 17.11 2.22
CA GLY A 353 9.26 16.70 0.84
C GLY A 353 9.50 15.24 0.55
N ALA A 354 9.87 14.42 1.52
CA ALA A 354 9.85 12.97 1.39
C ALA A 354 8.41 12.50 1.18
N LEU A 355 8.25 11.38 0.44
CA LEU A 355 6.95 10.81 0.11
C LEU A 355 6.84 9.39 0.64
N GLY A 356 5.63 8.94 0.91
CA GLY A 356 5.36 7.57 1.32
C GLY A 356 3.93 7.13 0.95
N SER A 357 3.69 5.84 1.09
CA SER A 357 2.41 5.20 0.83
C SER A 357 2.04 4.28 1.97
N ASN A 358 0.79 4.38 2.45
CA ASN A 358 0.23 3.47 3.45
C ASN A 358 -1.15 2.99 2.98
N CYS A 359 -1.30 1.69 2.86
CA CYS A 359 -2.45 1.03 2.25
C CYS A 359 -3.06 0.01 3.20
N ASP A 360 -4.39 -0.15 3.15
CA ASP A 360 -5.04 -1.36 3.68
C ASP A 360 -4.76 -2.53 2.74
N HIS A 361 -4.28 -3.66 3.28
CA HIS A 361 -3.95 -4.85 2.49
C HIS A 361 -5.18 -5.69 2.12
N SER A 362 -6.35 -5.40 2.70
CA SER A 362 -7.55 -6.20 2.45
C SER A 362 -8.03 -6.15 1.00
N PRO A 363 -8.05 -4.96 0.31
CA PRO A 363 -8.60 -4.88 -1.04
C PRO A 363 -7.66 -5.31 -2.16
N PHE A 364 -6.34 -5.23 -1.98
CA PHE A 364 -5.36 -5.55 -3.04
C PHE A 364 -3.98 -5.89 -2.49
N ASP A 365 -3.20 -6.59 -3.30
CA ASP A 365 -1.83 -6.99 -2.99
C ASP A 365 -0.78 -5.95 -3.43
N ALA A 366 0.43 -6.08 -2.89
CA ALA A 366 1.51 -5.12 -3.05
C ALA A 366 1.85 -4.75 -4.50
N MET A 367 1.69 -5.67 -5.46
CA MET A 367 2.04 -5.41 -6.87
C MET A 367 1.24 -4.26 -7.50
N VAL A 368 0.00 -4.03 -7.09
CA VAL A 368 -0.81 -2.89 -7.54
C VAL A 368 -0.17 -1.56 -7.13
N LEU A 369 0.25 -1.46 -5.86
CA LEU A 369 0.95 -0.28 -5.35
C LEU A 369 2.33 -0.11 -6.00
N VAL A 370 3.07 -1.20 -6.18
CA VAL A 370 4.40 -1.17 -6.85
C VAL A 370 4.29 -0.61 -8.26
N VAL A 371 3.27 -0.98 -9.02
CA VAL A 371 3.04 -0.45 -10.37
C VAL A 371 2.71 1.04 -10.34
N LEU A 372 1.84 1.48 -9.43
CA LEU A 372 1.55 2.91 -9.24
C LEU A 372 2.82 3.68 -8.88
N CYS A 373 3.56 3.24 -7.87
CA CYS A 373 4.78 3.93 -7.43
C CYS A 373 5.82 3.99 -8.55
N SER A 374 5.97 2.90 -9.29
CA SER A 374 6.89 2.84 -10.44
C SER A 374 6.48 3.79 -11.56
N TYR A 375 5.17 3.92 -11.83
CA TYR A 375 4.66 4.91 -12.78
C TYR A 375 5.01 6.33 -12.33
N ILE A 376 4.76 6.67 -11.07
CA ILE A 376 5.08 7.98 -10.51
C ILE A 376 6.58 8.26 -10.63
N ASP A 377 7.44 7.29 -10.27
CA ASP A 377 8.90 7.44 -10.33
C ASP A 377 9.40 7.71 -11.75
N VAL A 378 8.91 6.95 -12.73
CA VAL A 378 9.26 7.17 -14.15
C VAL A 378 8.85 8.58 -14.58
N LYS A 379 7.62 9.00 -14.28
CA LYS A 379 7.11 10.32 -14.65
C LYS A 379 7.82 11.47 -13.96
N VAL A 380 8.23 11.29 -12.72
CA VAL A 380 9.05 12.26 -11.98
C VAL A 380 10.44 12.39 -12.63
N VAL A 381 11.06 11.28 -13.03
CA VAL A 381 12.35 11.31 -13.73
C VAL A 381 12.23 12.00 -15.08
N GLU A 382 11.22 11.64 -15.91
CA GLU A 382 10.97 12.23 -17.23
C GLU A 382 10.74 13.75 -17.17
N SER A 383 10.04 14.21 -16.12
CA SER A 383 9.75 15.63 -15.89
C SER A 383 10.85 16.37 -15.12
N GLU A 384 11.90 15.66 -14.67
CA GLU A 384 12.93 16.19 -13.75
C GLU A 384 12.29 16.75 -12.45
N GLY A 385 11.19 16.15 -12.02
CA GLY A 385 10.41 16.59 -10.86
C GLY A 385 9.73 17.97 -11.01
N ARG A 386 9.57 18.48 -12.23
CA ARG A 386 9.05 19.81 -12.50
C ARG A 386 7.83 19.77 -13.41
N TRP A 387 6.89 20.66 -13.10
CA TRP A 387 5.81 20.94 -14.03
C TRP A 387 6.35 21.71 -15.25
N LYS A 388 6.01 21.23 -16.46
CA LYS A 388 6.41 21.83 -17.75
C LYS A 388 5.21 22.44 -18.52
N GLY A 389 4.01 22.40 -17.92
CA GLY A 389 2.80 22.97 -18.51
C GLY A 389 2.55 24.44 -18.12
N SER A 390 1.32 24.89 -18.31
CA SER A 390 0.91 26.25 -17.95
C SER A 390 0.78 26.40 -16.44
N ASP A 391 1.26 27.53 -15.90
CA ASP A 391 1.07 27.90 -14.50
C ASP A 391 -0.29 28.59 -14.23
N LYS A 392 -1.15 28.69 -15.25
CA LYS A 392 -2.46 29.28 -15.11
C LYS A 392 -3.34 28.41 -14.22
N VAL A 393 -3.93 29.03 -13.20
CA VAL A 393 -4.90 28.43 -12.29
C VAL A 393 -6.30 28.89 -12.70
N ARG A 394 -7.21 27.94 -12.93
CA ARG A 394 -8.63 28.24 -13.19
C ARG A 394 -9.30 28.75 -11.92
N ASP A 395 -10.48 29.33 -12.08
CA ASP A 395 -11.36 29.64 -10.94
C ASP A 395 -12.05 28.36 -10.48
N ILE A 396 -11.43 27.68 -9.52
CA ILE A 396 -11.89 26.42 -8.93
C ILE A 396 -12.32 26.63 -7.49
N PRO A 397 -13.32 25.90 -6.97
CA PRO A 397 -13.74 25.96 -5.59
C PRO A 397 -12.60 25.74 -4.61
N TRP A 398 -12.66 26.38 -3.45
CA TRP A 398 -11.74 26.11 -2.36
C TRP A 398 -12.06 24.78 -1.68
N PRO A 399 -11.06 24.10 -1.05
CA PRO A 399 -11.31 22.90 -0.27
C PRO A 399 -12.34 23.12 0.83
N GLU A 400 -13.23 22.17 1.00
CA GLU A 400 -14.23 22.14 2.07
C GLU A 400 -13.71 21.32 3.25
N GLU A 401 -13.87 21.81 4.49
CA GLU A 401 -13.56 21.04 5.68
C GLU A 401 -14.75 20.15 6.06
N LEU A 402 -14.49 18.86 6.25
CA LEU A 402 -15.45 17.85 6.70
C LEU A 402 -15.57 17.92 8.23
N VAL A 403 -16.44 18.77 8.75
CA VAL A 403 -16.60 19.01 10.19
C VAL A 403 -17.64 18.06 10.78
N PHE A 404 -17.17 17.04 11.50
CA PHE A 404 -18.02 16.06 12.18
C PHE A 404 -18.66 16.64 13.46
N LYS A 405 -19.91 16.25 13.70
CA LYS A 405 -20.55 16.51 14.98
C LYS A 405 -20.05 15.48 16.00
N LEU A 406 -19.31 15.96 16.98
CA LEU A 406 -18.69 15.14 18.02
C LEU A 406 -19.22 15.53 19.40
N ASN A 407 -19.21 14.59 20.34
CA ASN A 407 -19.43 14.84 21.75
C ASN A 407 -18.26 14.29 22.58
N GLN A 408 -18.28 14.53 23.89
CA GLN A 408 -17.18 14.14 24.78
C GLN A 408 -16.87 12.65 24.74
N LYS A 409 -17.89 11.77 24.54
CA LYS A 409 -17.65 10.33 24.38
C LYS A 409 -16.79 10.02 23.18
N VAL A 410 -17.09 10.59 22.00
CA VAL A 410 -16.31 10.34 20.78
C VAL A 410 -14.90 10.94 20.92
N LEU A 411 -14.75 12.10 21.53
CA LEU A 411 -13.44 12.70 21.79
C LEU A 411 -12.59 11.80 22.71
N ASN A 412 -13.19 11.19 23.72
CA ASN A 412 -12.52 10.23 24.60
C ASN A 412 -12.14 8.95 23.82
N ASP A 413 -13.01 8.45 22.95
CA ASP A 413 -12.72 7.28 22.11
C ASP A 413 -11.53 7.56 21.15
N ILE A 414 -11.46 8.76 20.58
CA ILE A 414 -10.32 9.22 19.76
C ILE A 414 -9.02 9.25 20.57
N ALA A 415 -9.04 9.85 21.76
CA ALA A 415 -7.88 9.92 22.64
C ALA A 415 -7.38 8.52 23.04
N ASN A 416 -8.28 7.62 23.39
CA ASN A 416 -7.96 6.23 23.73
C ASN A 416 -7.39 5.46 22.54
N ALA A 417 -7.95 5.65 21.34
CA ALA A 417 -7.43 5.01 20.12
C ALA A 417 -6.00 5.47 19.83
N LYS A 418 -5.73 6.78 19.93
CA LYS A 418 -4.39 7.37 19.75
C LYS A 418 -3.39 6.83 20.78
N GLU A 419 -3.77 6.76 22.04
CA GLU A 419 -2.91 6.23 23.10
C GLU A 419 -2.54 4.76 22.86
N LYS A 420 -3.52 3.91 22.64
CA LYS A 420 -3.31 2.48 22.36
C LYS A 420 -2.44 2.26 21.10
N TYR A 421 -2.66 3.05 20.06
CA TYR A 421 -1.85 3.00 18.87
C TYR A 421 -0.40 3.34 19.16
N ASN A 422 -0.14 4.45 19.85
CA ASN A 422 1.22 4.89 20.19
C ASN A 422 1.94 3.86 21.07
N GLN A 423 1.26 3.22 22.02
CA GLN A 423 1.82 2.13 22.83
C GLN A 423 2.29 0.96 21.93
N LYS A 424 1.48 0.54 20.95
CA LYS A 424 1.86 -0.54 20.02
C LYS A 424 3.02 -0.14 19.10
N VAL A 425 3.03 1.10 18.62
CA VAL A 425 4.12 1.62 17.77
C VAL A 425 5.44 1.69 18.53
N SER A 426 5.41 1.98 19.83
CA SER A 426 6.63 2.04 20.65
C SER A 426 7.36 0.70 20.75
N ASP A 427 6.62 -0.41 20.67
CA ASP A 427 7.16 -1.77 20.73
C ASP A 427 7.61 -2.30 19.37
N LEU A 428 7.32 -1.57 18.28
CA LEU A 428 7.64 -2.00 16.92
C LEU A 428 9.01 -1.50 16.48
N GLN A 429 9.88 -2.42 16.10
CA GLN A 429 11.11 -2.12 15.35
C GLN A 429 10.89 -2.34 13.85
N VAL A 430 11.30 -1.34 13.07
CA VAL A 430 11.34 -1.41 11.60
C VAL A 430 12.78 -1.17 11.18
N VAL A 431 13.29 -2.00 10.28
CA VAL A 431 14.58 -1.81 9.62
C VAL A 431 14.37 -1.95 8.12
N ASN A 432 14.78 -0.94 7.37
CA ASN A 432 14.74 -0.96 5.92
C ASN A 432 16.09 -0.51 5.36
N TYR A 433 16.92 -1.49 5.01
CA TYR A 433 18.28 -1.27 4.57
C TYR A 433 18.49 -1.80 3.15
N ALA A 434 19.10 -0.98 2.28
CA ALA A 434 19.43 -1.36 0.92
C ALA A 434 20.80 -2.06 0.86
N PHE A 435 20.79 -3.37 0.63
CA PHE A 435 22.00 -4.14 0.37
C PHE A 435 22.43 -3.95 -1.09
N THR A 436 23.58 -3.27 -1.30
CA THR A 436 24.02 -2.82 -2.64
C THR A 436 25.18 -3.62 -3.23
N SER A 437 25.77 -4.60 -2.49
CA SER A 437 26.92 -5.38 -2.94
C SER A 437 26.62 -6.28 -4.14
N PHE A 438 25.44 -6.87 -4.20
CA PHE A 438 24.89 -7.59 -5.34
C PHE A 438 23.38 -7.69 -5.23
N GLY A 439 22.70 -8.08 -6.31
CA GLY A 439 21.25 -8.18 -6.34
C GLY A 439 20.74 -9.34 -7.21
N LYS A 440 19.46 -9.27 -7.52
CA LYS A 440 18.68 -10.26 -8.29
C LYS A 440 19.39 -10.74 -9.56
N ALA A 441 20.06 -9.84 -10.30
CA ALA A 441 20.72 -10.19 -11.55
C ALA A 441 21.88 -11.18 -11.33
N LEU A 442 22.73 -10.96 -10.31
CA LEU A 442 23.83 -11.86 -10.01
C LEU A 442 23.33 -13.21 -9.49
N ILE A 443 22.30 -13.20 -8.62
CA ILE A 443 21.70 -14.42 -8.07
C ILE A 443 21.16 -15.30 -9.22
N LYS A 444 20.41 -14.71 -10.16
CA LYS A 444 19.91 -15.39 -11.35
C LYS A 444 21.02 -15.92 -12.26
N LYS A 445 22.11 -15.13 -12.42
CA LYS A 445 23.30 -15.59 -13.19
C LYS A 445 23.94 -16.84 -12.59
N LYS A 446 23.81 -17.02 -11.26
CA LYS A 446 24.24 -18.24 -10.55
C LYS A 446 23.20 -19.38 -10.57
N GLN A 447 22.14 -19.25 -11.38
CA GLN A 447 21.04 -20.22 -11.48
C GLN A 447 20.30 -20.47 -10.16
N LEU A 448 20.29 -19.47 -9.25
CA LEU A 448 19.58 -19.52 -7.99
C LEU A 448 18.29 -18.68 -8.08
N HIS A 449 17.27 -19.11 -7.34
CA HIS A 449 16.04 -18.33 -7.20
C HIS A 449 16.28 -17.19 -6.19
N PRO A 450 16.06 -15.90 -6.56
CA PRO A 450 16.41 -14.76 -5.71
C PRO A 450 15.72 -14.77 -4.34
N ASP A 451 14.43 -15.05 -4.30
CA ASP A 451 13.68 -15.09 -3.03
C ASP A 451 14.19 -16.23 -2.13
N THR A 452 14.34 -17.44 -2.67
CA THR A 452 14.90 -18.57 -1.91
C THR A 452 16.29 -18.26 -1.35
N PHE A 453 17.12 -17.57 -2.13
CA PHE A 453 18.46 -17.16 -1.68
C PHE A 453 18.37 -16.20 -0.47
N VAL A 454 17.48 -15.22 -0.51
CA VAL A 454 17.27 -14.28 0.61
C VAL A 454 16.70 -15.00 1.83
N GLN A 455 15.69 -15.86 1.65
CA GLN A 455 15.08 -16.63 2.74
C GLN A 455 16.10 -17.52 3.45
N LEU A 456 16.96 -18.23 2.71
CA LEU A 456 18.04 -19.01 3.29
C LEU A 456 19.09 -18.14 3.99
N GLY A 457 19.36 -16.94 3.47
CA GLY A 457 20.23 -15.97 4.10
C GLY A 457 19.71 -15.53 5.47
N LEU A 458 18.39 -15.27 5.57
CA LEU A 458 17.73 -14.92 6.84
C LEU A 458 17.77 -16.08 7.85
N GLN A 459 17.51 -17.31 7.41
CA GLN A 459 17.59 -18.51 8.26
C GLN A 459 19.02 -18.72 8.76
N LEU A 460 20.02 -18.57 7.90
CA LEU A 460 21.42 -18.68 8.30
C LEU A 460 21.83 -17.60 9.30
N ALA A 461 21.36 -16.37 9.12
CA ALA A 461 21.61 -15.28 10.06
C ALA A 461 20.98 -15.59 11.43
N TYR A 462 19.73 -16.03 11.44
CA TYR A 462 19.06 -16.45 12.66
C TYR A 462 19.81 -17.60 13.37
N TYR A 463 20.20 -18.65 12.63
CA TYR A 463 21.00 -19.75 13.19
C TYR A 463 22.33 -19.27 13.79
N LYS A 464 23.05 -18.37 13.11
CA LYS A 464 24.31 -17.83 13.63
C LYS A 464 24.16 -17.01 14.92
N ILE A 465 23.02 -16.35 15.10
CA ILE A 465 22.74 -15.53 16.28
C ILE A 465 22.24 -16.40 17.44
N HIS A 466 21.38 -17.37 17.18
CA HIS A 466 20.63 -18.11 18.20
C HIS A 466 21.08 -19.58 18.36
N GLY A 467 21.90 -20.14 17.47
CA GLY A 467 22.40 -21.52 17.51
C GLY A 467 21.33 -22.58 17.23
N ARG A 468 20.18 -22.20 16.66
CA ARG A 468 19.04 -23.09 16.42
C ARG A 468 18.24 -22.64 15.22
#